data_f3d5e0e218584237543bb0deddc950c7
#
_entry.id   f3d5e0e218584237543bb0deddc950c7
#
_cell.length_a   1.000
_cell.length_b   1.000
_cell.length_c   1.000
_cell.angle_alpha   90.00
_cell.angle_beta   90.00
_cell.angle_gamma   90.00
#
_symmetry.space_group_name_H-M   'P 1'
#
loop_
_entity.id
_entity.type
_entity.pdbx_description
1 polymer ?
#
loop_
_entity_poly.entity_id
_entity_poly.type
_entity_poly.pdbx_seq_one_letter_code
_entity_poly.pdbx_strand_id
1 'polypeptide(L)'
;SQPALPTIEFPAKYEKPLRKIALLQEKISDCSAEIKTYEKEIAAHSVRIAELMKAHEHGVLSTTSDKLLIDFVTKTTRRTDSKLLKEKHPAVYEDVIKTTESRKLKVSIVTT
;
A
#
# COMPACT_ATOMS: atom_id res chain seq x y z
N SER A 1 -14.43 18.81 -14.59
CA SER A 1 -15.13 17.56 -14.27
C SER A 1 -16.63 17.71 -14.50
N GLN A 2 -17.27 16.64 -14.92
CA GLN A 2 -18.70 16.63 -15.14
C GLN A 2 -19.44 16.30 -13.85
N PRO A 3 -20.65 16.82 -13.64
CA PRO A 3 -21.45 16.43 -12.48
C PRO A 3 -21.81 14.94 -12.52
N ALA A 4 -21.93 14.35 -11.36
CA ALA A 4 -22.29 12.94 -11.24
C ALA A 4 -23.72 12.71 -11.74
N LEU A 5 -23.90 11.64 -12.51
CA LEU A 5 -25.22 11.23 -12.96
C LEU A 5 -25.95 10.48 -11.85
N PRO A 6 -27.30 10.43 -11.91
CA PRO A 6 -28.08 9.65 -10.94
C PRO A 6 -27.71 8.17 -10.97
N THR A 7 -28.15 7.46 -9.92
CA THR A 7 -27.97 6.01 -9.80
C THR A 7 -28.60 5.29 -10.98
N ILE A 8 -27.89 4.32 -11.52
CA ILE A 8 -28.41 3.44 -12.55
C ILE A 8 -28.74 2.08 -11.93
N GLU A 9 -29.86 1.51 -12.32
CA GLU A 9 -30.25 0.19 -11.86
C GLU A 9 -29.86 -0.87 -12.88
N PHE A 10 -29.21 -1.93 -12.41
CA PHE A 10 -28.71 -2.98 -13.30
C PHE A 10 -29.73 -4.09 -13.50
N PRO A 11 -29.78 -4.66 -14.72
CA PRO A 11 -30.60 -5.86 -14.96
C PRO A 11 -30.17 -7.03 -14.09
N ALA A 12 -31.11 -7.91 -13.77
CA ALA A 12 -30.88 -9.07 -12.89
C ALA A 12 -29.78 -10.01 -13.40
N LYS A 13 -29.53 -10.06 -14.69
CA LYS A 13 -28.46 -10.90 -15.25
C LYS A 13 -27.07 -10.56 -14.75
N TYR A 14 -26.87 -9.38 -14.18
CA TYR A 14 -25.59 -8.95 -13.61
C TYR A 14 -25.44 -9.29 -12.14
N GLU A 15 -26.40 -9.95 -11.51
CA GLU A 15 -26.35 -10.31 -10.10
C GLU A 15 -25.13 -11.17 -9.78
N LYS A 16 -24.89 -12.24 -10.55
CA LYS A 16 -23.80 -13.17 -10.31
C LYS A 16 -22.41 -12.51 -10.37
N PRO A 17 -22.05 -11.80 -11.43
CA PRO A 17 -20.75 -11.12 -11.47
C PRO A 17 -20.62 -10.02 -10.41
N LEU A 18 -21.68 -9.30 -10.08
CA LEU A 18 -21.61 -8.28 -9.04
C LEU A 18 -21.36 -8.87 -7.66
N ARG A 19 -22.02 -9.98 -7.33
CA ARG A 19 -21.76 -10.71 -6.08
C ARG A 19 -20.36 -11.25 -6.03
N LYS A 20 -19.83 -11.73 -7.16
CA LYS A 20 -18.46 -12.24 -7.24
C LYS A 20 -17.44 -11.15 -6.99
N ILE A 21 -17.65 -9.97 -7.55
CA ILE A 21 -16.78 -8.81 -7.31
C ILE A 21 -16.80 -8.43 -5.84
N ALA A 22 -17.98 -8.35 -5.22
CA ALA A 22 -18.12 -8.02 -3.81
C ALA A 22 -17.36 -9.01 -2.92
N LEU A 23 -17.48 -10.31 -3.21
CA LEU A 23 -16.80 -11.36 -2.47
C LEU A 23 -15.27 -11.24 -2.59
N LEU A 24 -14.78 -11.01 -3.80
CA LEU A 24 -13.33 -10.88 -4.04
C LEU A 24 -12.76 -9.64 -3.35
N GLN A 25 -13.49 -8.54 -3.36
CA GLN A 25 -13.07 -7.32 -2.67
C GLN A 25 -12.98 -7.54 -1.15
N GLU A 26 -13.93 -8.29 -0.58
CA GLU A 26 -13.90 -8.65 0.83
C GLU A 26 -12.67 -9.51 1.17
N LYS A 27 -12.36 -10.49 0.34
CA LYS A 27 -11.18 -11.34 0.53
C LYS A 27 -9.88 -10.52 0.49
N ILE A 28 -9.77 -9.57 -0.42
CA ILE A 28 -8.61 -8.69 -0.51
C ILE A 28 -8.47 -7.86 0.78
N SER A 29 -9.58 -7.34 1.28
CA SER A 29 -9.59 -6.58 2.52
C SER A 29 -9.10 -7.40 3.71
N ASP A 30 -9.57 -8.64 3.82
CA ASP A 30 -9.16 -9.56 4.89
C ASP A 30 -7.67 -9.89 4.80
N CYS A 31 -7.17 -10.18 3.60
CA CYS A 31 -5.75 -10.44 3.38
C CYS A 31 -4.88 -9.23 3.73
N SER A 32 -5.33 -8.04 3.38
CA SER A 32 -4.62 -6.79 3.71
C SER A 32 -4.53 -6.57 5.22
N ALA A 33 -5.59 -6.91 5.95
CA ALA A 33 -5.60 -6.81 7.41
C ALA A 33 -4.61 -7.80 8.04
N GLU A 34 -4.54 -9.03 7.51
CA GLU A 34 -3.56 -10.03 7.96
C GLU A 34 -2.13 -9.57 7.72
N ILE A 35 -1.84 -9.02 6.54
CA ILE A 35 -0.52 -8.49 6.20
C ILE A 35 -0.10 -7.42 7.21
N LYS A 36 -0.98 -6.50 7.54
CA LYS A 36 -0.70 -5.45 8.53
C LYS A 36 -0.39 -6.01 9.90
N THR A 37 -1.09 -7.07 10.31
CA THR A 37 -0.85 -7.74 11.59
C THR A 37 0.55 -8.36 11.62
N TYR A 38 0.94 -9.06 10.55
CA TYR A 38 2.27 -9.66 10.44
C TYR A 38 3.36 -8.59 10.40
N GLU A 39 3.15 -7.50 9.69
CA GLU A 39 4.09 -6.39 9.63
C GLU A 39 4.34 -5.77 11.01
N LYS A 40 3.29 -5.65 11.83
CA LYS A 40 3.42 -5.17 13.21
C LYS A 40 4.26 -6.11 14.05
N GLU A 41 4.06 -7.42 13.91
CA GLU A 41 4.84 -8.42 14.64
C GLU A 41 6.31 -8.36 14.21
N ILE A 42 6.58 -8.27 12.91
CA ILE A 42 7.95 -8.12 12.40
C ILE A 42 8.59 -6.86 12.98
N ALA A 43 7.88 -5.75 12.97
CA ALA A 43 8.40 -4.49 13.49
C ALA A 43 8.75 -4.60 14.98
N ALA A 44 7.89 -5.24 15.77
CA ALA A 44 8.13 -5.42 17.20
C ALA A 44 9.40 -6.23 17.48
N HIS A 45 9.63 -7.30 16.71
CA HIS A 45 10.83 -8.13 16.85
C HIS A 45 12.08 -7.46 16.27
N SER A 46 11.91 -6.58 15.30
CA SER A 46 13.02 -5.96 14.56
C SER A 46 13.74 -4.85 15.32
N VAL A 47 13.08 -4.19 16.27
CA VAL A 47 13.65 -3.03 16.98
C VAL A 47 15.01 -3.36 17.59
N ARG A 48 15.08 -4.44 18.34
CA ARG A 48 16.30 -4.84 19.05
C ARG A 48 17.39 -5.32 18.10
N ILE A 49 16.98 -6.01 17.05
CA ILE A 49 17.90 -6.50 16.01
C ILE A 49 18.53 -5.32 15.28
N ALA A 50 17.74 -4.31 14.93
CA ALA A 50 18.25 -3.10 14.28
C ALA A 50 19.24 -2.36 15.16
N GLU A 51 18.98 -2.27 16.47
CA GLU A 51 19.92 -1.66 17.43
C GLU A 51 21.24 -2.39 17.47
N LEU A 52 21.21 -3.71 17.46
CA LEU A 52 22.42 -4.52 17.47
C LEU A 52 23.21 -4.45 16.16
N MET A 53 22.54 -4.25 15.07
CA MET A 53 23.20 -4.13 13.75
C MET A 53 24.06 -2.88 13.63
N LYS A 54 23.67 -1.79 14.28
CA LYS A 54 24.39 -0.50 14.20
C LYS A 54 24.59 -0.10 12.73
N ALA A 55 25.84 0.11 12.31
CA ALA A 55 26.18 0.47 10.93
C ALA A 55 26.47 -0.74 10.04
N HIS A 56 26.36 -1.95 10.58
CA HIS A 56 26.57 -3.16 9.79
C HIS A 56 25.39 -3.42 8.87
N GLU A 57 25.67 -3.79 7.63
CA GLU A 57 24.64 -4.11 6.64
C GLU A 57 24.27 -5.58 6.61
N HIS A 58 25.16 -6.45 7.11
CA HIS A 58 24.96 -7.89 7.07
C HIS A 58 25.28 -8.50 8.43
N GLY A 59 24.45 -9.42 8.86
CA GLY A 59 24.64 -10.17 10.08
C GLY A 59 24.39 -11.65 9.85
N VAL A 60 24.87 -12.48 10.75
CA VAL A 60 24.67 -13.92 10.67
C VAL A 60 24.57 -14.51 12.07
N LEU A 61 23.61 -15.44 12.22
CA LEU A 61 23.50 -16.29 13.39
C LEU A 61 23.63 -17.74 12.93
N SER A 62 24.67 -18.42 13.38
CA SER A 62 24.87 -19.84 13.08
C SER A 62 24.18 -20.68 14.13
N THR A 63 23.35 -21.60 13.73
CA THR A 63 22.69 -22.57 14.60
C THR A 63 23.30 -23.95 14.36
N THR A 64 22.84 -24.96 15.09
CA THR A 64 23.28 -26.33 14.87
C THR A 64 22.84 -26.92 13.53
N SER A 65 21.76 -26.40 12.95
CA SER A 65 21.14 -26.94 11.74
C SER A 65 21.24 -26.01 10.53
N ASP A 66 21.36 -24.69 10.75
CA ASP A 66 21.34 -23.72 9.66
C ASP A 66 22.06 -22.41 10.01
N LYS A 67 21.93 -21.44 9.15
CA LYS A 67 22.42 -20.07 9.37
C LYS A 67 21.27 -19.10 9.09
N LEU A 68 21.09 -18.15 9.99
CA LEU A 68 20.13 -17.07 9.80
C LEU A 68 20.89 -15.82 9.34
N LEU A 69 20.54 -15.32 8.18
CA LEU A 69 21.20 -14.15 7.59
C LEU A 69 20.34 -12.92 7.80
N ILE A 70 20.99 -11.84 8.22
CA ILE A 70 20.32 -10.55 8.44
C ILE A 70 20.89 -9.55 7.44
N ASP A 71 20.00 -8.92 6.67
CA ASP A 71 20.37 -7.84 5.76
C ASP A 71 19.72 -6.55 6.25
N PHE A 72 20.52 -5.51 6.42
CA PHE A 72 20.07 -4.22 6.91
C PHE A 72 20.76 -3.12 6.10
N VAL A 73 20.50 -3.13 4.80
CA VAL A 73 21.18 -2.28 3.83
C VAL A 73 20.54 -0.91 3.77
N THR A 74 21.36 0.13 3.80
CA THR A 74 20.90 1.50 3.64
C THR A 74 20.52 1.75 2.17
N LYS A 75 19.30 2.21 1.96
CA LYS A 75 18.83 2.62 0.64
C LYS A 75 18.67 4.13 0.61
N THR A 76 19.29 4.77 -0.38
CA THR A 76 19.12 6.19 -0.59
C THR A 76 18.11 6.40 -1.70
N THR A 77 17.04 7.10 -1.40
CA THR A 77 16.00 7.42 -2.37
C THR A 77 15.96 8.93 -2.55
N ARG A 78 15.99 9.37 -3.80
CA ARG A 78 15.82 10.78 -4.13
C ARG A 78 14.41 10.98 -4.65
N ARG A 79 13.71 11.92 -4.05
CA ARG A 79 12.35 12.27 -4.46
C ARG A 79 12.27 13.78 -4.59
N THR A 80 11.46 14.23 -5.55
CA THR A 80 11.10 15.64 -5.62
C THR A 80 10.17 15.96 -4.46
N ASP A 81 10.55 16.97 -3.67
CA ASP A 81 9.67 17.49 -2.62
C ASP A 81 8.67 18.45 -3.28
N SER A 82 7.52 17.94 -3.62
CA SER A 82 6.48 18.68 -4.34
C SER A 82 5.97 19.88 -3.56
N LYS A 83 5.88 19.77 -2.23
CA LYS A 83 5.43 20.88 -1.39
C LYS A 83 6.43 22.01 -1.41
N LEU A 84 7.71 21.70 -1.24
CA LEU A 84 8.78 22.68 -1.27
C LEU A 84 8.92 23.31 -2.65
N LEU A 85 8.79 22.52 -3.71
CA LEU A 85 8.84 22.99 -5.09
C LEU A 85 7.72 24.01 -5.36
N LYS A 86 6.51 23.71 -4.89
CA LYS A 86 5.36 24.61 -5.04
C LYS A 86 5.57 25.93 -4.31
N GLU A 87 6.15 25.89 -3.12
CA GLU A 87 6.42 27.09 -2.31
C GLU A 87 7.52 27.96 -2.91
N LYS A 88 8.63 27.35 -3.33
CA LYS A 88 9.82 28.10 -3.79
C LYS A 88 9.85 28.36 -5.28
N HIS A 89 9.25 27.49 -6.08
CA HIS A 89 9.29 27.59 -7.54
C HIS A 89 7.92 27.24 -8.13
N PRO A 90 6.88 28.06 -7.86
CA PRO A 90 5.52 27.72 -8.28
C PRO A 90 5.34 27.60 -9.79
N ALA A 91 6.08 28.39 -10.59
CA ALA A 91 5.99 28.28 -12.04
C ALA A 91 6.52 26.94 -12.55
N VAL A 92 7.63 26.48 -12.00
CA VAL A 92 8.20 25.16 -12.35
C VAL A 92 7.27 24.04 -11.88
N TYR A 93 6.70 24.19 -10.69
CA TYR A 93 5.74 23.20 -10.16
C TYR A 93 4.56 23.03 -11.12
N GLU A 94 3.95 24.12 -11.58
CA GLU A 94 2.81 24.05 -12.51
C GLU A 94 3.19 23.40 -13.84
N ASP A 95 4.42 23.60 -14.31
CA ASP A 95 4.89 23.02 -15.57
C ASP A 95 5.09 21.49 -15.48
N VAL A 96 5.46 20.97 -14.32
CA VAL A 96 5.84 19.56 -14.17
C VAL A 96 4.80 18.70 -13.50
N ILE A 97 3.78 19.28 -12.86
CA ILE A 97 2.75 18.50 -12.18
C ILE A 97 1.79 17.90 -13.18
N LYS A 98 1.38 16.66 -12.91
CA LYS A 98 0.34 15.98 -13.69
C LYS A 98 -0.82 15.67 -12.78
N THR A 99 -2.02 16.01 -13.23
CA THR A 99 -3.25 15.62 -12.57
C THR A 99 -3.82 14.40 -13.27
N THR A 100 -4.04 13.34 -12.51
CA THR A 100 -4.61 12.10 -13.01
C THR A 100 -5.96 11.85 -12.34
N GLU A 101 -6.98 11.62 -13.15
CA GLU A 101 -8.28 11.23 -12.64
C GLU A 101 -8.47 9.74 -12.85
N SER A 102 -9.00 9.06 -11.84
CA SER A 102 -9.29 7.63 -11.93
C SER A 102 -10.58 7.31 -11.20
N ARG A 103 -11.21 6.22 -11.60
CA ARG A 103 -12.42 5.71 -10.96
C ARG A 103 -12.17 4.27 -10.54
N LYS A 104 -12.52 3.95 -9.30
CA LYS A 104 -12.38 2.60 -8.78
C LYS A 104 -13.77 2.01 -8.54
N LEU A 105 -14.03 0.87 -9.15
CA LEU A 105 -15.29 0.15 -8.94
C LEU A 105 -15.27 -0.53 -7.59
N LYS A 106 -16.32 -0.33 -6.79
CA LYS A 106 -16.52 -1.02 -5.53
C LYS A 106 -17.94 -1.55 -5.49
N VAL A 107 -18.10 -2.82 -5.14
CA VAL A 107 -19.40 -3.45 -4.97
C VAL A 107 -19.58 -3.81 -3.50
N SER A 108 -20.68 -3.35 -2.90
CA SER A 108 -21.01 -3.62 -1.51
C SER A 108 -22.37 -4.31 -1.43
N ILE A 109 -22.52 -5.21 -0.46
CA ILE A 109 -23.79 -5.87 -0.19
C ILE A 109 -24.37 -5.28 1.10
N VAL A 110 -25.57 -4.73 0.96
CA VAL A 110 -26.28 -4.18 2.12
C VAL A 110 -27.43 -5.12 2.46
N THR A 111 -27.40 -5.60 3.70
CA THR A 111 -28.43 -6.49 4.21
C THR A 111 -29.56 -5.67 4.81
N THR A 112 -30.75 -5.92 4.36
CA THR A 112 -31.95 -5.24 4.86
C THR A 112 -32.60 -5.99 6.00
#